data_3c352b1c689aa89bf4a5734a4bd5758d
#
_entry.id   3c352b1c689aa89bf4a5734a4bd5758d
#
_cell.length_a   1.000
_cell.length_b   1.000
_cell.length_c   1.000
_cell.angle_alpha   90.00
_cell.angle_beta   90.00
_cell.angle_gamma   90.00
#
_symmetry.space_group_name_H-M   'P 1'
#
loop_
_entity.id
_entity.type
_entity.pdbx_description
1 polymer ?
#
loop_
_entity_poly.entity_id
_entity_poly.type
_entity_poly.pdbx_seq_one_letter_code
_entity_poly.pdbx_strand_id
1 'polypeptide(L)'
;ILALTAIGKDVTNVGGHNLLKGLDNMDYVQTQGINGPIFTLIALDSHNYPTMGDVTREKLIQVILDAQLSNGGWNLSGNDADPDMTAMAIQSLAPYYKENEAVKAAVDKALDVLSELQLATGGFGSWGTENSESCAQVIVALTALGIDPAKDSRFIKNGLTILDALASYYVDGGGFRHIASGDRDGMATEQGYYALAAYYRFINGQTRLYDMSDVTIKANDQPVQPTDQ
;
A
#
# COMPACT_ATOMS: atom_id res chain seq x y z
N ILE A 1 -7.94 5.52 9.59
CA ILE A 1 -9.02 5.44 8.58
C ILE A 1 -9.11 4.01 8.05
N LEU A 2 -8.11 3.46 7.34
CA LEU A 2 -8.17 2.17 6.64
C LEU A 2 -8.71 1.03 7.51
N ALA A 3 -8.16 0.83 8.72
CA ALA A 3 -8.58 -0.26 9.61
C ALA A 3 -10.07 -0.14 10.02
N LEU A 4 -10.53 1.07 10.30
CA LEU A 4 -11.94 1.31 10.65
C LEU A 4 -12.86 1.08 9.45
N THR A 5 -12.46 1.53 8.26
CA THR A 5 -13.19 1.27 7.02
C THR A 5 -13.31 -0.24 6.78
N ALA A 6 -12.21 -0.99 6.90
CA ALA A 6 -12.18 -2.44 6.67
C ALA A 6 -13.14 -3.22 7.58
N ILE A 7 -13.38 -2.74 8.81
CA ILE A 7 -14.34 -3.35 9.73
C ILE A 7 -15.72 -2.69 9.71
N GLY A 8 -15.99 -1.84 8.71
CA GLY A 8 -17.30 -1.20 8.50
C GLY A 8 -17.67 -0.12 9.52
N LYS A 9 -16.67 0.56 10.13
CA LYS A 9 -16.91 1.64 11.08
C LYS A 9 -16.85 3.01 10.40
N ASP A 10 -17.72 3.91 10.84
CA ASP A 10 -17.79 5.28 10.33
C ASP A 10 -16.60 6.11 10.84
N VAL A 11 -15.69 6.46 9.93
CA VAL A 11 -14.50 7.28 10.21
C VAL A 11 -14.83 8.76 10.41
N THR A 12 -16.04 9.20 10.05
CA THR A 12 -16.47 10.60 10.21
C THR A 12 -16.98 10.91 11.62
N ASN A 13 -17.19 9.88 12.44
CA ASN A 13 -17.66 10.03 13.82
C ASN A 13 -17.05 8.97 14.76
N VAL A 14 -15.77 9.08 15.05
CA VAL A 14 -15.07 8.19 16.00
C VAL A 14 -14.96 8.90 17.34
N GLY A 15 -15.81 8.53 18.29
CA GLY A 15 -15.86 9.22 19.60
C GLY A 15 -16.17 10.73 19.49
N GLY A 16 -16.99 11.14 18.51
CA GLY A 16 -17.30 12.54 18.22
C GLY A 16 -16.31 13.25 17.30
N HIS A 17 -15.26 12.56 16.82
CA HIS A 17 -14.24 13.14 15.96
C HIS A 17 -14.35 12.62 14.52
N ASN A 18 -14.29 13.54 13.56
CA ASN A 18 -14.16 13.19 12.13
C ASN A 18 -12.67 13.04 11.78
N LEU A 19 -12.23 11.81 11.52
CA LEU A 19 -10.83 11.50 11.21
C LEU A 19 -10.37 12.05 9.86
N LEU A 20 -11.31 12.34 8.93
CA LEU A 20 -10.96 12.94 7.63
C LEU A 20 -10.46 14.38 7.78
N LYS A 21 -10.82 15.08 8.88
CA LYS A 21 -10.29 16.43 9.17
C LYS A 21 -8.77 16.46 9.37
N GLY A 22 -8.16 15.34 9.72
CA GLY A 22 -6.70 15.24 9.77
C GLY A 22 -6.02 15.20 8.40
N LEU A 23 -6.81 15.14 7.32
CA LEU A 23 -6.33 15.08 5.94
C LEU A 23 -6.78 16.31 5.12
N ASP A 24 -7.05 17.45 5.75
CA ASP A 24 -7.62 18.64 5.11
C ASP A 24 -6.60 19.73 4.74
N ASN A 25 -5.33 19.53 5.09
CA ASN A 25 -4.26 20.50 4.89
C ASN A 25 -3.05 19.86 4.21
N MET A 26 -2.66 20.36 3.03
CA MET A 26 -1.56 19.80 2.23
C MET A 26 -0.20 19.93 2.90
N ASP A 27 0.08 21.03 3.61
CA ASP A 27 1.36 21.21 4.31
C ASP A 27 1.50 20.16 5.42
N TYR A 28 0.41 19.88 6.15
CA TYR A 28 0.39 18.84 7.17
C TYR A 28 0.56 17.44 6.57
N VAL A 29 -0.16 17.15 5.49
CA VAL A 29 -0.05 15.86 4.77
C VAL A 29 1.38 15.59 4.32
N GLN A 30 2.14 16.61 3.92
CA GLN A 30 3.50 16.47 3.43
C GLN A 30 4.59 16.44 4.51
N THR A 31 4.24 16.57 5.81
CA THR A 31 5.24 16.60 6.91
C THR A 31 6.09 15.33 7.00
N GLN A 32 5.59 14.20 6.50
CA GLN A 32 6.31 12.92 6.44
C GLN A 32 6.85 12.61 5.03
N GLY A 33 7.17 13.64 4.25
CA GLY A 33 7.60 13.48 2.87
C GLY A 33 6.53 12.81 2.02
N ILE A 34 6.96 12.00 1.03
CA ILE A 34 6.05 11.38 0.06
C ILE A 34 5.08 10.35 0.67
N ASN A 35 5.37 9.80 1.86
CA ASN A 35 4.46 8.89 2.56
C ASN A 35 3.11 9.53 2.83
N GLY A 36 3.09 10.80 3.22
CA GLY A 36 1.85 11.51 3.53
C GLY A 36 0.87 11.54 2.35
N PRO A 37 1.24 12.11 1.18
CA PRO A 37 0.41 12.10 -0.02
C PRO A 37 -0.03 10.70 -0.45
N ILE A 38 0.86 9.70 -0.44
CA ILE A 38 0.57 8.31 -0.81
C ILE A 38 -0.55 7.74 0.08
N PHE A 39 -0.36 7.76 1.40
CA PHE A 39 -1.33 7.16 2.32
C PHE A 39 -2.60 8.00 2.49
N THR A 40 -2.54 9.31 2.27
CA THR A 40 -3.74 10.15 2.20
C THR A 40 -4.60 9.76 0.99
N LEU A 41 -3.99 9.58 -0.18
CA LEU A 41 -4.72 9.14 -1.38
C LEU A 41 -5.34 7.76 -1.19
N ILE A 42 -4.58 6.78 -0.69
CA ILE A 42 -5.07 5.44 -0.36
C ILE A 42 -6.26 5.51 0.64
N ALA A 43 -6.14 6.33 1.68
CA ALA A 43 -7.18 6.46 2.70
C ALA A 43 -8.47 7.08 2.14
N LEU A 44 -8.36 8.13 1.31
CA LEU A 44 -9.50 8.76 0.67
C LEU A 44 -10.19 7.84 -0.34
N ASP A 45 -9.41 7.06 -1.10
CA ASP A 45 -9.93 6.16 -2.13
C ASP A 45 -10.49 4.86 -1.56
N SER A 46 -10.12 4.50 -0.34
CA SER A 46 -10.52 3.22 0.26
C SER A 46 -12.04 3.01 0.30
N HIS A 47 -12.81 4.07 0.45
CA HIS A 47 -14.27 4.05 0.42
C HIS A 47 -14.84 5.33 -0.23
N ASN A 48 -14.11 5.89 -1.21
CA ASN A 48 -14.46 7.13 -1.90
C ASN A 48 -14.84 8.28 -0.95
N TYR A 49 -14.03 8.46 0.09
CA TYR A 49 -14.25 9.55 1.06
C TYR A 49 -14.09 10.93 0.41
N PRO A 50 -14.86 11.95 0.86
CA PRO A 50 -14.73 13.31 0.35
C PRO A 50 -13.37 13.90 0.73
N THR A 51 -12.83 14.72 -0.16
CA THR A 51 -11.69 15.58 0.14
C THR A 51 -12.14 16.79 0.96
N MET A 52 -11.23 17.36 1.75
CA MET A 52 -11.51 18.50 2.63
C MET A 52 -10.38 19.53 2.54
N GLY A 53 -10.68 20.78 2.92
CA GLY A 53 -9.71 21.86 2.93
C GLY A 53 -9.08 22.13 1.55
N ASP A 54 -7.77 22.21 1.50
CA ASP A 54 -7.02 22.42 0.26
C ASP A 54 -6.48 21.12 -0.35
N VAL A 55 -6.76 19.96 0.27
CA VAL A 55 -6.38 18.63 -0.23
C VAL A 55 -7.38 18.17 -1.29
N THR A 56 -6.88 17.85 -2.48
CA THR A 56 -7.66 17.19 -3.55
C THR A 56 -6.90 15.98 -4.08
N ARG A 57 -7.61 15.04 -4.70
CA ARG A 57 -6.99 13.87 -5.33
C ARG A 57 -5.97 14.26 -6.40
N GLU A 58 -6.31 15.27 -7.21
CA GLU A 58 -5.44 15.78 -8.26
C GLU A 58 -4.14 16.34 -7.70
N LYS A 59 -4.19 17.10 -6.60
CA LYS A 59 -2.98 17.62 -5.94
C LYS A 59 -2.14 16.51 -5.35
N LEU A 60 -2.77 15.50 -4.69
CA LEU A 60 -2.04 14.35 -4.16
C LEU A 60 -1.34 13.56 -5.27
N ILE A 61 -2.06 13.26 -6.36
CA ILE A 61 -1.49 12.58 -7.53
C ILE A 61 -0.32 13.40 -8.10
N GLN A 62 -0.49 14.72 -8.26
CA GLN A 62 0.57 15.58 -8.82
C GLN A 62 1.83 15.57 -7.94
N VAL A 63 1.68 15.67 -6.61
CA VAL A 63 2.82 15.60 -5.67
C VAL A 63 3.53 14.24 -5.76
N ILE A 64 2.77 13.14 -5.91
CA ILE A 64 3.36 11.81 -6.06
C ILE A 64 4.11 11.69 -7.40
N LEU A 65 3.53 12.20 -8.49
CA LEU A 65 4.18 12.20 -9.81
C LEU A 65 5.45 13.07 -9.84
N ASP A 66 5.40 14.26 -9.25
CA ASP A 66 6.53 15.19 -9.19
C ASP A 66 7.70 14.65 -8.36
N ALA A 67 7.42 13.75 -7.41
CA ALA A 67 8.42 13.08 -6.60
C ALA A 67 9.04 11.85 -7.26
N GLN A 68 8.59 11.46 -8.48
CA GLN A 68 9.19 10.33 -9.19
C GLN A 68 10.65 10.63 -9.54
N LEU A 69 11.55 9.73 -9.19
CA LEU A 69 12.97 9.83 -9.48
C LEU A 69 13.25 9.68 -10.98
N SER A 70 14.39 10.18 -11.42
CA SER A 70 14.80 10.10 -12.84
C SER A 70 14.90 8.67 -13.37
N ASN A 71 15.19 7.70 -12.49
CA ASN A 71 15.21 6.27 -12.81
C ASN A 71 13.81 5.64 -12.91
N GLY A 72 12.75 6.35 -12.54
CA GLY A 72 11.35 5.90 -12.66
C GLY A 72 10.72 5.34 -11.39
N GLY A 73 11.47 5.17 -10.31
CA GLY A 73 10.93 4.74 -9.01
C GLY A 73 10.70 5.89 -8.05
N TRP A 74 10.45 5.56 -6.79
CA TRP A 74 10.34 6.51 -5.66
C TRP A 74 11.21 6.09 -4.51
N ASN A 75 11.60 7.07 -3.68
CA ASN A 75 12.27 6.85 -2.42
C ASN A 75 11.84 7.91 -1.40
N LEU A 76 11.97 7.63 -0.13
CA LEU A 76 11.77 8.60 0.95
C LEU A 76 12.91 9.62 1.02
N SER A 77 14.12 9.18 0.70
CA SER A 77 15.33 10.02 0.65
C SER A 77 16.37 9.42 -0.31
N GLY A 78 17.16 10.27 -0.95
CA GLY A 78 18.16 9.85 -1.93
C GLY A 78 17.64 9.81 -3.36
N ASN A 79 18.48 9.29 -4.27
CA ASN A 79 18.25 9.33 -5.72
C ASN A 79 18.04 7.93 -6.34
N ASP A 80 18.17 6.88 -5.53
CA ASP A 80 17.98 5.51 -5.97
C ASP A 80 16.58 5.04 -5.57
N ALA A 81 15.89 4.36 -6.49
CA ALA A 81 14.57 3.82 -6.21
C ALA A 81 14.62 2.79 -5.07
N ASP A 82 13.67 2.91 -4.16
CA ASP A 82 13.43 1.94 -3.10
C ASP A 82 12.19 1.10 -3.46
N PRO A 83 12.23 -0.24 -3.35
CA PRO A 83 11.12 -1.07 -3.75
C PRO A 83 9.85 -0.82 -2.92
N ASP A 84 9.97 -0.52 -1.61
CA ASP A 84 8.84 -0.28 -0.74
C ASP A 84 8.12 1.02 -1.14
N MET A 85 8.89 2.12 -1.25
CA MET A 85 8.33 3.41 -1.65
C MET A 85 7.76 3.40 -3.07
N THR A 86 8.45 2.70 -3.99
CA THR A 86 7.96 2.54 -5.37
C THR A 86 6.66 1.75 -5.40
N ALA A 87 6.58 0.65 -4.65
CA ALA A 87 5.37 -0.16 -4.55
C ALA A 87 4.21 0.61 -3.89
N MET A 88 4.46 1.36 -2.80
CA MET A 88 3.43 2.16 -2.14
C MET A 88 2.91 3.28 -3.04
N ALA A 89 3.78 3.95 -3.81
CA ALA A 89 3.36 4.93 -4.80
C ALA A 89 2.46 4.29 -5.88
N ILE A 90 2.83 3.12 -6.40
CA ILE A 90 2.01 2.37 -7.36
C ILE A 90 0.64 2.03 -6.73
N GLN A 91 0.60 1.56 -5.49
CA GLN A 91 -0.65 1.23 -4.79
C GLN A 91 -1.61 2.42 -4.75
N SER A 92 -1.11 3.61 -4.45
CA SER A 92 -1.91 4.84 -4.40
C SER A 92 -2.38 5.30 -5.77
N LEU A 93 -1.58 5.09 -6.81
CA LEU A 93 -1.86 5.50 -8.19
C LEU A 93 -2.68 4.46 -8.97
N ALA A 94 -2.79 3.22 -8.50
CA ALA A 94 -3.46 2.13 -9.20
C ALA A 94 -4.92 2.44 -9.61
N PRO A 95 -5.75 3.17 -8.83
CA PRO A 95 -7.09 3.56 -9.24
C PRO A 95 -7.13 4.39 -10.53
N TYR A 96 -6.07 5.15 -10.81
CA TYR A 96 -5.98 6.13 -11.89
C TYR A 96 -5.22 5.61 -13.11
N TYR A 97 -4.61 4.43 -13.01
CA TYR A 97 -3.69 3.86 -14.01
C TYR A 97 -4.30 3.74 -15.41
N LYS A 98 -5.60 3.43 -15.51
CA LYS A 98 -6.26 3.22 -16.81
C LYS A 98 -6.78 4.51 -17.45
N GLU A 99 -7.03 5.54 -16.66
CA GLU A 99 -7.75 6.73 -17.10
C GLU A 99 -6.87 7.99 -17.15
N ASN A 100 -5.68 7.95 -16.54
CA ASN A 100 -4.74 9.08 -16.48
C ASN A 100 -3.41 8.70 -17.15
N GLU A 101 -3.14 9.28 -18.31
CA GLU A 101 -1.94 8.96 -19.11
C GLU A 101 -0.63 9.30 -18.37
N ALA A 102 -0.60 10.36 -17.56
CA ALA A 102 0.59 10.70 -16.77
C ALA A 102 0.86 9.66 -15.68
N VAL A 103 -0.20 9.24 -14.98
CA VAL A 103 -0.12 8.14 -14.00
C VAL A 103 0.32 6.85 -14.68
N LYS A 104 -0.28 6.53 -15.84
CA LYS A 104 0.08 5.34 -16.59
C LYS A 104 1.56 5.33 -16.96
N ALA A 105 2.08 6.42 -17.52
CA ALA A 105 3.48 6.53 -17.92
C ALA A 105 4.44 6.42 -16.71
N ALA A 106 4.07 7.00 -15.56
CA ALA A 106 4.86 6.91 -14.34
C ALA A 106 4.88 5.49 -13.75
N VAL A 107 3.71 4.85 -13.70
CA VAL A 107 3.57 3.48 -13.17
C VAL A 107 4.26 2.45 -14.08
N ASP A 108 4.17 2.61 -15.41
CA ASP A 108 4.85 1.71 -16.36
C ASP A 108 6.38 1.73 -16.13
N LYS A 109 7.00 2.92 -15.98
CA LYS A 109 8.42 3.04 -15.64
C LYS A 109 8.75 2.41 -14.29
N ALA A 110 7.87 2.60 -13.29
CA ALA A 110 8.07 2.05 -11.97
C ALA A 110 8.00 0.50 -11.94
N LEU A 111 7.16 -0.10 -12.78
CA LEU A 111 7.12 -1.55 -12.95
C LEU A 111 8.41 -2.11 -13.54
N ASP A 112 9.03 -1.41 -14.50
CA ASP A 112 10.33 -1.79 -15.04
C ASP A 112 11.40 -1.71 -13.94
N VAL A 113 11.43 -0.63 -13.17
CA VAL A 113 12.35 -0.47 -12.02
C VAL A 113 12.16 -1.57 -10.98
N LEU A 114 10.91 -1.89 -10.59
CA LEU A 114 10.67 -2.99 -9.65
C LEU A 114 11.14 -4.33 -10.22
N SER A 115 10.94 -4.58 -11.51
CA SER A 115 11.47 -5.80 -12.15
C SER A 115 13.00 -5.88 -12.09
N GLU A 116 13.71 -4.74 -12.25
CA GLU A 116 15.16 -4.67 -12.14
C GLU A 116 15.66 -4.85 -10.70
N LEU A 117 14.93 -4.31 -9.71
CA LEU A 117 15.25 -4.41 -8.28
C LEU A 117 14.98 -5.79 -7.70
N GLN A 118 14.19 -6.64 -8.39
CA GLN A 118 13.89 -7.97 -7.89
C GLN A 118 15.15 -8.86 -7.87
N LEU A 119 15.41 -9.46 -6.72
CA LEU A 119 16.58 -10.29 -6.45
C LEU A 119 16.48 -11.68 -7.11
N ALA A 120 17.62 -12.35 -7.22
CA ALA A 120 17.70 -13.72 -7.76
C ALA A 120 16.89 -14.76 -6.94
N THR A 121 16.60 -14.46 -5.70
CA THR A 121 15.72 -15.21 -4.78
C THR A 121 14.23 -15.07 -5.09
N GLY A 122 13.85 -14.20 -6.03
CA GLY A 122 12.47 -13.80 -6.28
C GLY A 122 11.96 -12.70 -5.34
N GLY A 123 12.74 -12.37 -4.30
CA GLY A 123 12.40 -11.39 -3.28
C GLY A 123 12.83 -9.96 -3.59
N PHE A 124 12.63 -9.09 -2.61
CA PHE A 124 13.01 -7.68 -2.64
C PHE A 124 13.70 -7.29 -1.34
N GLY A 125 14.45 -6.20 -1.39
CA GLY A 125 15.10 -5.67 -0.20
C GLY A 125 15.19 -4.17 -0.23
N SER A 126 15.03 -3.57 0.93
CA SER A 126 15.15 -2.13 1.18
C SER A 126 16.31 -1.88 2.13
N TRP A 127 16.99 -0.74 1.99
CA TRP A 127 18.13 -0.35 2.81
C TRP A 127 19.26 -1.40 2.85
N GLY A 128 19.45 -2.12 1.73
CA GLY A 128 20.48 -3.14 1.60
C GLY A 128 20.17 -4.48 2.26
N THR A 129 18.95 -4.70 2.74
CA THR A 129 18.52 -5.94 3.39
C THR A 129 17.31 -6.53 2.67
N GLU A 130 17.44 -7.78 2.20
CA GLU A 130 16.32 -8.55 1.69
C GLU A 130 15.37 -8.89 2.83
N ASN A 131 14.06 -8.59 2.66
CA ASN A 131 13.08 -8.71 3.72
C ASN A 131 11.67 -9.03 3.21
N SER A 132 10.82 -9.52 4.10
CA SER A 132 9.46 -9.93 3.79
C SER A 132 8.53 -8.76 3.50
N GLU A 133 8.75 -7.61 4.13
CA GLU A 133 7.92 -6.42 3.98
C GLU A 133 8.04 -5.84 2.57
N SER A 134 9.26 -5.79 2.02
CA SER A 134 9.47 -5.38 0.63
C SER A 134 8.75 -6.30 -0.35
N CYS A 135 8.77 -7.63 -0.11
CA CYS A 135 7.98 -8.57 -0.90
C CYS A 135 6.48 -8.27 -0.78
N ALA A 136 5.99 -8.02 0.43
CA ALA A 136 4.60 -7.73 0.69
C ALA A 136 4.11 -6.47 -0.03
N GLN A 137 4.89 -5.38 0.02
CA GLN A 137 4.54 -4.12 -0.66
C GLN A 137 4.41 -4.32 -2.18
N VAL A 138 5.34 -5.05 -2.80
CA VAL A 138 5.29 -5.29 -4.26
C VAL A 138 4.13 -6.21 -4.64
N ILE A 139 3.80 -7.24 -3.86
CA ILE A 139 2.61 -8.08 -4.09
C ILE A 139 1.34 -7.23 -4.11
N VAL A 140 1.18 -6.32 -3.13
CA VAL A 140 0.01 -5.43 -3.06
C VAL A 140 -0.03 -4.49 -4.27
N ALA A 141 1.11 -3.94 -4.69
CA ALA A 141 1.18 -3.06 -5.86
C ALA A 141 0.78 -3.77 -7.17
N LEU A 142 1.33 -4.97 -7.41
CA LEU A 142 1.03 -5.76 -8.61
C LEU A 142 -0.45 -6.14 -8.66
N THR A 143 -0.98 -6.67 -7.56
CA THR A 143 -2.40 -7.07 -7.49
C THR A 143 -3.35 -5.87 -7.61
N ALA A 144 -2.97 -4.69 -7.13
CA ALA A 144 -3.75 -3.47 -7.28
C ALA A 144 -3.88 -3.03 -8.76
N LEU A 145 -2.87 -3.32 -9.58
CA LEU A 145 -2.87 -3.07 -11.03
C LEU A 145 -3.53 -4.20 -11.84
N GLY A 146 -3.93 -5.29 -11.20
CA GLY A 146 -4.45 -6.49 -11.88
C GLY A 146 -3.36 -7.37 -12.50
N ILE A 147 -2.10 -7.26 -12.04
CA ILE A 147 -0.96 -8.06 -12.47
C ILE A 147 -0.82 -9.26 -11.53
N ASP A 148 -0.74 -10.47 -12.10
CA ASP A 148 -0.54 -11.70 -11.33
C ASP A 148 0.93 -11.86 -10.91
N PRO A 149 1.28 -11.70 -9.61
CA PRO A 149 2.66 -11.81 -9.14
C PRO A 149 3.24 -13.22 -9.25
N ALA A 150 2.39 -14.23 -9.49
CA ALA A 150 2.82 -15.62 -9.70
C ALA A 150 3.07 -15.96 -11.17
N LYS A 151 2.64 -15.11 -12.13
CA LYS A 151 2.65 -15.45 -13.56
C LYS A 151 3.33 -14.43 -14.45
N ASP A 152 3.38 -13.16 -14.03
CA ASP A 152 4.02 -12.12 -14.85
C ASP A 152 5.54 -12.38 -14.92
N SER A 153 6.05 -12.62 -16.14
CA SER A 153 7.44 -13.01 -16.37
C SER A 153 8.46 -11.95 -15.91
N ARG A 154 8.06 -10.69 -15.80
CA ARG A 154 8.92 -9.61 -15.26
C ARG A 154 9.30 -9.86 -13.81
N PHE A 155 8.42 -10.52 -13.06
CA PHE A 155 8.54 -10.76 -11.62
C PHE A 155 8.82 -12.22 -11.26
N ILE A 156 9.43 -12.97 -12.19
CA ILE A 156 9.94 -14.33 -11.97
C ILE A 156 11.45 -14.33 -12.20
N LYS A 157 12.23 -14.59 -11.15
CA LYS A 157 13.70 -14.66 -11.22
C LYS A 157 14.17 -16.08 -10.88
N ASN A 158 14.97 -16.68 -11.75
CA ASN A 158 15.46 -18.07 -11.61
C ASN A 158 14.34 -19.10 -11.37
N GLY A 159 13.15 -18.85 -11.89
CA GLY A 159 11.99 -19.71 -11.68
C GLY A 159 11.26 -19.49 -10.34
N LEU A 160 11.72 -18.54 -9.51
CA LEU A 160 11.09 -18.16 -8.25
C LEU A 160 10.23 -16.92 -8.41
N THR A 161 9.03 -16.97 -7.85
CA THR A 161 8.09 -15.85 -7.80
C THR A 161 8.28 -15.06 -6.52
N ILE A 162 7.71 -13.86 -6.47
CA ILE A 162 7.69 -13.07 -5.23
C ILE A 162 6.87 -13.75 -4.11
N LEU A 163 5.90 -14.62 -4.47
CA LEU A 163 5.13 -15.40 -3.49
C LEU A 163 5.99 -16.51 -2.88
N ASP A 164 6.87 -17.15 -3.67
CA ASP A 164 7.85 -18.11 -3.15
C ASP A 164 8.81 -17.42 -2.17
N ALA A 165 9.28 -16.22 -2.53
CA ALA A 165 10.12 -15.42 -1.66
C ALA A 165 9.41 -15.07 -0.34
N LEU A 166 8.17 -14.53 -0.39
CA LEU A 166 7.40 -14.23 0.82
C LEU A 166 7.16 -15.48 1.66
N ALA A 167 6.84 -16.61 1.04
CA ALA A 167 6.61 -17.87 1.75
C ALA A 167 7.85 -18.36 2.52
N SER A 168 9.07 -18.03 2.05
CA SER A 168 10.31 -18.39 2.74
C SER A 168 10.50 -17.71 4.11
N TYR A 169 9.80 -16.61 4.35
CA TYR A 169 9.79 -15.90 5.63
C TYR A 169 8.73 -16.41 6.61
N TYR A 170 7.85 -17.32 6.18
CA TYR A 170 6.81 -17.86 7.05
C TYR A 170 7.42 -18.66 8.21
N VAL A 171 6.83 -18.51 9.39
CA VAL A 171 7.25 -19.20 10.62
C VAL A 171 6.21 -20.25 10.98
N ASP A 172 6.63 -21.47 11.24
CA ASP A 172 5.74 -22.54 11.70
C ASP A 172 4.97 -22.10 12.95
N GLY A 173 3.66 -22.35 12.93
CA GLY A 173 2.76 -21.86 13.97
C GLY A 173 2.19 -20.47 13.72
N GLY A 174 2.50 -19.85 12.58
CA GLY A 174 1.91 -18.60 12.09
C GLY A 174 2.81 -17.37 12.19
N GLY A 175 2.64 -16.47 11.23
CA GLY A 175 3.37 -15.21 11.12
C GLY A 175 4.60 -15.26 10.23
N PHE A 176 5.25 -14.13 10.10
CA PHE A 176 6.42 -13.94 9.25
C PHE A 176 7.58 -13.34 10.05
N ARG A 177 8.79 -13.58 9.58
CA ARG A 177 10.02 -12.94 10.05
C ARG A 177 10.40 -11.79 9.11
N HIS A 178 11.09 -10.78 9.65
CA HIS A 178 11.59 -9.67 8.86
C HIS A 178 12.65 -10.14 7.84
N ILE A 179 13.66 -10.85 8.32
CA ILE A 179 14.75 -11.41 7.50
C ILE A 179 14.82 -12.94 7.66
N ALA A 180 15.44 -13.62 6.71
CA ALA A 180 15.49 -15.10 6.66
C ALA A 180 16.03 -15.75 7.94
N SER A 181 16.97 -15.13 8.65
CA SER A 181 17.57 -15.63 9.89
C SER A 181 16.92 -15.09 11.17
N GLY A 182 15.85 -14.27 11.05
CA GLY A 182 15.18 -13.64 12.19
C GLY A 182 14.13 -14.53 12.85
N ASP A 183 13.66 -14.07 14.00
CA ASP A 183 12.47 -14.60 14.67
C ASP A 183 11.20 -14.00 14.06
N ARG A 184 10.02 -14.48 14.51
CA ARG A 184 8.74 -13.91 14.15
C ARG A 184 8.70 -12.42 14.54
N ASP A 185 8.32 -11.58 13.59
CA ASP A 185 8.21 -10.15 13.75
C ASP A 185 6.77 -9.68 13.58
N GLY A 186 6.36 -8.67 14.34
CA GLY A 186 4.98 -8.16 14.32
C GLY A 186 4.64 -7.44 13.03
N MET A 187 5.53 -6.57 12.54
CA MET A 187 5.33 -5.81 11.30
C MET A 187 5.39 -6.73 10.08
N ALA A 188 6.40 -7.62 10.02
CA ALA A 188 6.51 -8.64 8.98
C ALA A 188 5.25 -9.51 8.91
N THR A 189 4.71 -9.90 10.07
CA THR A 189 3.48 -10.70 10.16
C THR A 189 2.27 -9.95 9.63
N GLU A 190 2.06 -8.69 10.05
CA GLU A 190 0.98 -7.86 9.53
C GLU A 190 1.08 -7.70 8.02
N GLN A 191 2.25 -7.31 7.52
CA GLN A 191 2.47 -7.06 6.10
C GLN A 191 2.38 -8.34 5.27
N GLY A 192 2.93 -9.44 5.73
CA GLY A 192 2.79 -10.73 5.08
C GLY A 192 1.32 -11.15 4.92
N TYR A 193 0.53 -11.02 5.98
CA TYR A 193 -0.89 -11.39 5.90
C TYR A 193 -1.72 -10.44 5.03
N TYR A 194 -1.48 -9.13 5.03
CA TYR A 194 -2.25 -8.28 4.12
C TYR A 194 -1.83 -8.48 2.65
N ALA A 195 -0.57 -8.83 2.38
CA ALA A 195 -0.14 -9.19 1.03
C ALA A 195 -0.82 -10.49 0.55
N LEU A 196 -0.93 -11.49 1.42
CA LEU A 196 -1.69 -12.70 1.11
C LEU A 196 -3.18 -12.40 0.93
N ALA A 197 -3.76 -11.49 1.71
CA ALA A 197 -5.13 -11.03 1.52
C ALA A 197 -5.31 -10.32 0.18
N ALA A 198 -4.37 -9.46 -0.23
CA ALA A 198 -4.39 -8.81 -1.54
C ALA A 198 -4.34 -9.82 -2.68
N TYR A 199 -3.45 -10.82 -2.59
CA TYR A 199 -3.36 -11.88 -3.59
C TYR A 199 -4.61 -12.77 -3.61
N TYR A 200 -5.14 -13.15 -2.45
CA TYR A 200 -6.39 -13.91 -2.35
C TYR A 200 -7.56 -13.17 -3.01
N ARG A 201 -7.72 -11.87 -2.73
CA ARG A 201 -8.75 -11.04 -3.37
C ARG A 201 -8.57 -10.99 -4.89
N PHE A 202 -7.33 -10.81 -5.35
CA PHE A 202 -6.99 -10.78 -6.76
C PHE A 202 -7.39 -12.07 -7.50
N ILE A 203 -6.98 -13.25 -7.00
CA ILE A 203 -7.29 -14.54 -7.67
C ILE A 203 -8.76 -14.92 -7.61
N ASN A 204 -9.53 -14.34 -6.67
CA ASN A 204 -10.98 -14.55 -6.56
C ASN A 204 -11.81 -13.44 -7.26
N GLY A 205 -11.16 -12.54 -8.02
CA GLY A 205 -11.85 -11.48 -8.76
C GLY A 205 -12.57 -10.45 -7.88
N GLN A 206 -12.09 -10.27 -6.64
CA GLN A 206 -12.58 -9.27 -5.69
C GLN A 206 -11.91 -7.91 -5.94
N THR A 207 -12.38 -6.86 -5.26
CA THR A 207 -11.75 -5.54 -5.30
C THR A 207 -10.31 -5.61 -4.76
N ARG A 208 -9.42 -4.70 -5.20
CA ARG A 208 -8.05 -4.61 -4.68
C ARG A 208 -8.05 -4.35 -3.16
N LEU A 209 -6.93 -4.62 -2.48
CA LEU A 209 -6.84 -4.58 -1.01
C LEU A 209 -7.40 -3.29 -0.39
N TYR A 210 -7.04 -2.15 -0.96
CA TYR A 210 -7.45 -0.83 -0.45
C TYR A 210 -8.72 -0.26 -1.12
N ASP A 211 -9.41 -1.03 -1.94
CA ASP A 211 -10.74 -0.70 -2.43
C ASP A 211 -11.78 -1.45 -1.57
N MET A 212 -12.32 -0.76 -0.61
CA MET A 212 -13.27 -1.26 0.37
C MET A 212 -14.71 -0.85 0.03
N SER A 213 -15.00 -0.59 -1.26
CA SER A 213 -16.35 -0.26 -1.74
C SER A 213 -17.36 -1.39 -1.49
N ASP A 214 -16.87 -2.61 -1.28
CA ASP A 214 -17.64 -3.80 -0.90
C ASP A 214 -17.98 -3.86 0.60
N VAL A 215 -17.46 -2.94 1.42
CA VAL A 215 -17.72 -2.87 2.86
C VAL A 215 -18.91 -1.95 3.14
N THR A 216 -19.86 -2.45 3.94
CA THR A 216 -20.97 -1.61 4.42
C THR A 216 -20.55 -0.84 5.67
N ILE A 217 -20.49 0.49 5.56
CA ILE A 217 -20.21 1.36 6.71
C ILE A 217 -21.46 1.48 7.60
N LYS A 218 -21.29 1.23 8.89
CA LYS A 218 -22.33 1.37 9.91
C LYS A 218 -21.99 2.56 10.82
N ALA A 219 -23.00 3.30 11.24
CA ALA A 219 -22.82 4.32 12.26
C ALA A 219 -22.17 3.71 13.52
N ASN A 220 -21.22 4.43 14.10
CA ASN A 220 -20.61 3.98 15.36
C ASN A 220 -21.60 4.10 16.49
N ASP A 221 -21.57 3.16 17.43
CA ASP A 221 -22.35 3.25 18.67
C ASP A 221 -21.95 4.54 19.41
N GLN A 222 -22.94 5.28 19.90
CA GLN A 222 -22.68 6.43 20.74
C GLN A 222 -21.90 5.99 21.99
N PRO A 223 -20.87 6.73 22.43
CA PRO A 223 -20.20 6.40 23.68
C PRO A 223 -21.25 6.37 24.80
N VAL A 224 -21.27 5.27 25.56
CA VAL A 224 -22.10 5.19 26.76
C VAL A 224 -21.64 6.33 27.67
N GLN A 225 -22.50 7.32 27.88
CA GLN A 225 -22.24 8.39 28.87
C GLN A 225 -22.02 7.70 30.21
N PRO A 226 -20.97 8.06 30.96
CA PRO A 226 -20.85 7.57 32.33
C PRO A 226 -22.12 7.98 33.06
N THR A 227 -22.89 7.01 33.54
CA THR A 227 -23.98 7.29 34.50
C THR A 227 -23.29 7.80 35.74
N ASP A 228 -23.46 9.10 36.02
CA ASP A 228 -23.11 9.70 37.32
C ASP A 228 -23.79 8.88 38.43
N GLN A 229 -22.96 8.14 39.20
CA GLN A 229 -23.36 7.55 40.48
C GLN A 229 -22.86 8.42 41.62
#